data_54892775c209f0918c9f3974a123517a
#
_entry.id   54892775c209f0918c9f3974a123517a
#
_cell.length_a   1.000
_cell.length_b   1.000
_cell.length_c   1.000
_cell.angle_alpha   90.00
_cell.angle_beta   90.00
_cell.angle_gamma   90.00
#
_symmetry.space_group_name_H-M   'P 1'
#
loop_
_entity.id
_entity.type
_entity.pdbx_description
1 polymer ?
#
loop_
_entity_poly.entity_id
_entity_poly.type
_entity_poly.pdbx_seq_one_letter_code
_entity_poly.pdbx_strand_id
1 'polypeptide(L)'
;MKCRRCKATAVVALPSHNSAFCADCFLEFFSRQVQKGIESHRLMTPEDRVLVALSGGKDSLALMLVLGQLGYNVTGLHIDLAIPDSSPAARGVVERFCTMHGFPLIIRDMDAGGLPIPRVKERLNRPICSACGKIKRYFF
;
A
#
# COMPACT_ATOMS: atom_id res chain seq x y z
N MET A 1 1.35 -21.55 21.44
CA MET A 1 2.22 -21.74 20.26
C MET A 1 3.51 -20.94 20.46
N LYS A 2 4.63 -21.50 20.13
CA LYS A 2 5.94 -20.84 20.31
C LYS A 2 6.48 -20.33 18.96
N CYS A 3 7.13 -19.17 19.00
CA CYS A 3 7.83 -18.63 17.85
C CYS A 3 8.93 -19.59 17.39
N ARG A 4 8.93 -19.93 16.10
CA ARG A 4 9.91 -20.83 15.50
C ARG A 4 11.35 -20.34 15.69
N ARG A 5 11.55 -19.02 15.74
CA ARG A 5 12.87 -18.40 15.73
C ARG A 5 13.43 -18.15 17.14
N CYS A 6 12.68 -17.43 17.98
CA CYS A 6 13.16 -16.99 19.30
C CYS A 6 12.50 -17.73 20.48
N LYS A 7 11.55 -18.64 20.23
CA LYS A 7 10.80 -19.42 21.25
C LYS A 7 9.87 -18.61 22.14
N ALA A 8 9.77 -17.28 21.96
CA ALA A 8 8.77 -16.46 22.64
C ALA A 8 7.34 -16.86 22.22
N THR A 9 6.32 -16.31 22.88
CA THR A 9 4.93 -16.55 22.51
C THR A 9 4.67 -16.09 21.09
N ALA A 10 4.15 -16.98 20.24
CA ALA A 10 3.78 -16.64 18.86
C ALA A 10 2.42 -15.96 18.83
N VAL A 11 2.30 -14.94 17.98
CA VAL A 11 1.06 -14.17 17.74
C VAL A 11 0.54 -14.33 16.32
N VAL A 12 1.37 -14.83 15.41
CA VAL A 12 1.02 -15.07 14.01
C VAL A 12 1.35 -16.50 13.62
N ALA A 13 0.39 -17.19 13.03
CA ALA A 13 0.60 -18.50 12.42
C ALA A 13 0.54 -18.39 10.89
N LEU A 14 1.51 -19.00 10.22
CA LEU A 14 1.59 -19.10 8.76
C LEU A 14 1.52 -20.57 8.34
N PRO A 15 0.32 -21.13 8.13
CA PRO A 15 0.15 -22.54 7.76
C PRO A 15 0.91 -22.92 6.48
N SER A 16 0.93 -22.06 5.48
CA SER A 16 1.67 -22.24 4.22
C SER A 16 3.18 -22.44 4.41
N HIS A 17 3.72 -21.94 5.52
CA HIS A 17 5.14 -22.05 5.86
C HIS A 17 5.39 -22.99 7.05
N ASN A 18 4.34 -23.65 7.54
CA ASN A 18 4.38 -24.49 8.75
C ASN A 18 5.14 -23.81 9.89
N SER A 19 4.83 -22.54 10.15
CA SER A 19 5.60 -21.70 11.06
C SER A 19 4.68 -20.78 11.87
N ALA A 20 5.13 -20.45 13.07
CA ALA A 20 4.51 -19.45 13.92
C ALA A 20 5.58 -18.47 14.42
N PHE A 21 5.24 -17.21 14.55
CA PHE A 21 6.17 -16.13 14.90
C PHE A 21 5.60 -15.21 15.97
N CYS A 22 6.46 -14.67 16.84
CA CYS A 22 6.16 -13.47 17.60
C CYS A 22 6.15 -12.26 16.65
N ALA A 23 5.67 -11.10 17.11
CA ALA A 23 5.54 -9.89 16.29
C ALA A 23 6.87 -9.50 15.61
N ASP A 24 7.93 -9.39 16.38
CA ASP A 24 9.24 -8.94 15.86
C ASP A 24 9.81 -9.92 14.82
N CYS A 25 9.80 -11.21 15.13
CA CYS A 25 10.29 -12.22 14.18
C CYS A 25 9.42 -12.32 12.92
N PHE A 26 8.12 -12.01 13.03
CA PHE A 26 7.25 -11.93 11.86
C PHE A 26 7.60 -10.75 10.95
N LEU A 27 7.84 -9.58 11.53
CA LEU A 27 8.23 -8.39 10.75
C LEU A 27 9.56 -8.61 10.02
N GLU A 28 10.54 -9.22 10.68
CA GLU A 28 11.80 -9.58 10.01
C GLU A 28 11.59 -10.63 8.90
N PHE A 29 10.77 -11.63 9.15
CA PHE A 29 10.42 -12.64 8.15
C PHE A 29 9.75 -11.97 6.94
N PHE A 30 8.78 -11.12 7.18
CA PHE A 30 8.05 -10.38 6.14
C PHE A 30 9.00 -9.52 5.29
N SER A 31 9.85 -8.72 5.92
CA SER A 31 10.84 -7.89 5.21
C SER A 31 11.78 -8.73 4.33
N ARG A 32 12.24 -9.87 4.83
CA ARG A 32 13.08 -10.79 4.04
C ARG A 32 12.34 -11.39 2.85
N GLN A 33 11.05 -11.72 2.99
CA GLN A 33 10.25 -12.25 1.88
C GLN A 33 10.06 -11.20 0.79
N VAL A 34 9.80 -9.94 1.17
CA VAL A 34 9.70 -8.82 0.23
C VAL A 34 11.02 -8.62 -0.51
N GLN A 35 12.14 -8.56 0.21
CA GLN A 35 13.46 -8.40 -0.40
C GLN A 35 13.79 -9.56 -1.36
N LYS A 36 13.55 -10.79 -0.93
CA LYS A 36 13.76 -11.98 -1.78
C LYS A 36 12.91 -11.93 -3.05
N GLY A 37 11.66 -11.49 -2.96
CA GLY A 37 10.78 -11.31 -4.11
C GLY A 37 11.34 -10.28 -5.10
N ILE A 38 11.80 -9.15 -4.60
CA ILE A 38 12.39 -8.09 -5.42
C ILE A 38 13.64 -8.59 -6.15
N GLU A 39 14.55 -9.23 -5.44
CA GLU A 39 15.81 -9.76 -6.01
C GLU A 39 15.56 -10.89 -7.00
N SER A 40 14.74 -11.87 -6.64
CA SER A 40 14.47 -13.05 -7.49
C SER A 40 13.82 -12.68 -8.82
N HIS A 41 12.96 -11.65 -8.83
CA HIS A 41 12.25 -11.21 -10.02
C HIS A 41 12.88 -9.95 -10.65
N ARG A 42 13.96 -9.44 -10.09
CA ARG A 42 14.65 -8.22 -10.55
C ARG A 42 13.69 -7.04 -10.74
N LEU A 43 12.84 -6.81 -9.75
CA LEU A 43 11.75 -5.83 -9.85
C LEU A 43 12.25 -4.39 -9.82
N MET A 44 13.25 -4.11 -9.01
CA MET A 44 13.82 -2.77 -8.82
C MET A 44 15.21 -2.84 -8.20
N THR A 45 15.95 -1.74 -8.28
CA THR A 45 17.24 -1.54 -7.62
C THR A 45 17.16 -0.41 -6.60
N PRO A 46 18.13 -0.27 -5.67
CA PRO A 46 18.15 0.84 -4.71
C PRO A 46 18.26 2.23 -5.36
N GLU A 47 18.77 2.31 -6.58
CA GLU A 47 18.92 3.55 -7.36
C GLU A 47 17.62 3.99 -8.04
N ASP A 48 16.65 3.09 -8.17
CA ASP A 48 15.37 3.39 -8.80
C ASP A 48 14.52 4.31 -7.91
N ARG A 49 13.78 5.21 -8.55
CA ARG A 49 12.72 5.97 -7.90
C ARG A 49 11.43 5.17 -7.97
N VAL A 50 11.00 4.67 -6.83
CA VAL A 50 9.84 3.77 -6.73
C VAL A 50 8.59 4.53 -6.35
N LEU A 51 7.56 4.46 -7.19
CA LEU A 51 6.26 5.02 -6.90
C LEU A 51 5.34 3.93 -6.34
N VAL A 52 4.84 4.15 -5.12
CA VAL A 52 3.96 3.19 -4.44
C VAL A 52 2.53 3.74 -4.44
N ALA A 53 1.62 2.99 -5.05
CA ALA A 53 0.20 3.32 -5.04
C ALA A 53 -0.40 3.09 -3.65
N LEU A 54 -0.89 4.14 -3.03
CA LEU A 54 -1.46 4.11 -1.67
C LEU A 54 -2.98 4.26 -1.71
N SER A 55 -3.69 3.20 -1.42
CA SER A 55 -5.16 3.21 -1.32
C SER A 55 -5.69 3.69 0.04
N GLY A 56 -4.83 3.72 1.06
CA GLY A 56 -5.21 3.90 2.47
C GLY A 56 -5.44 2.58 3.21
N GLY A 57 -5.41 1.44 2.52
CA GLY A 57 -5.51 0.12 3.11
C GLY A 57 -4.18 -0.37 3.71
N LYS A 58 -4.26 -1.29 4.66
CA LYS A 58 -3.09 -1.82 5.39
C LYS A 58 -1.99 -2.39 4.50
N ASP A 59 -2.36 -3.00 3.38
CA ASP A 59 -1.40 -3.72 2.52
C ASP A 59 -0.50 -2.75 1.76
N SER A 60 -1.07 -1.68 1.20
CA SER A 60 -0.31 -0.64 0.51
C SER A 60 0.61 0.14 1.46
N LEU A 61 0.13 0.43 2.67
CA LEU A 61 0.93 1.10 3.70
C LEU A 61 2.06 0.22 4.20
N ALA A 62 1.80 -1.06 4.44
CA ALA A 62 2.82 -2.03 4.85
C ALA A 62 3.91 -2.20 3.77
N LEU A 63 3.53 -2.26 2.50
CA LEU A 63 4.49 -2.32 1.40
C LEU A 63 5.40 -1.08 1.38
N MET A 64 4.80 0.10 1.47
CA MET A 64 5.57 1.36 1.49
C MET A 64 6.56 1.41 2.65
N LEU A 65 6.11 1.02 3.85
CA LEU A 65 6.96 1.01 5.04
C LEU A 65 8.14 0.06 4.88
N VAL A 66 7.90 -1.16 4.43
CA VAL A 66 8.96 -2.16 4.23
C VAL A 66 9.96 -1.73 3.16
N LEU A 67 9.50 -1.21 2.04
CA LEU A 67 10.40 -0.70 0.98
C LEU A 67 11.28 0.45 1.49
N GLY A 68 10.70 1.38 2.26
CA GLY A 68 11.47 2.45 2.90
C GLY A 68 12.50 1.92 3.89
N GLN A 69 12.14 0.95 4.73
CA GLN A 69 13.05 0.30 5.68
C GLN A 69 14.18 -0.49 4.99
N LEU A 70 13.92 -1.06 3.83
CA LEU A 70 14.92 -1.75 3.02
C LEU A 70 15.87 -0.80 2.27
N GLY A 71 15.63 0.51 2.34
CA GLY A 71 16.50 1.53 1.75
C GLY A 71 16.14 1.94 0.33
N TYR A 72 14.99 1.54 -0.19
CA TYR A 72 14.52 1.99 -1.51
C TYR A 72 14.05 3.46 -1.46
N ASN A 73 14.24 4.16 -2.57
CA ASN A 73 13.77 5.54 -2.73
C ASN A 73 12.29 5.54 -3.13
N VAL A 74 11.40 5.61 -2.14
CA VAL A 74 9.96 5.47 -2.32
C VAL A 74 9.24 6.82 -2.24
N THR A 75 8.24 6.98 -3.10
CA THR A 75 7.27 8.08 -3.08
C THR A 75 5.87 7.49 -3.13
N GLY A 76 4.98 7.94 -2.26
CA GLY A 76 3.58 7.52 -2.26
C GLY A 76 2.79 8.26 -3.34
N LEU A 77 1.88 7.57 -4.00
CA LEU A 77 0.88 8.16 -4.88
C LEU A 77 -0.52 7.76 -4.39
N HIS A 78 -1.32 8.74 -4.03
CA HIS A 78 -2.72 8.55 -3.68
C HIS A 78 -3.62 9.22 -4.69
N ILE A 79 -4.63 8.49 -5.16
CA ILE A 79 -5.68 9.03 -6.04
C ILE A 79 -6.93 9.24 -5.21
N ASP A 80 -7.30 10.51 -5.00
CA ASP A 80 -8.55 10.90 -4.37
C ASP A 80 -9.67 10.85 -5.39
N LEU A 81 -10.59 9.90 -5.22
CA LEU A 81 -11.67 9.64 -6.17
C LEU A 81 -12.90 10.52 -5.96
N ALA A 82 -12.85 11.44 -5.00
CA ALA A 82 -13.97 12.30 -4.62
C ALA A 82 -15.26 11.52 -4.24
N ILE A 83 -15.10 10.33 -3.68
CA ILE A 83 -16.22 9.54 -3.14
C ILE A 83 -16.54 10.09 -1.73
N PRO A 84 -17.77 10.57 -1.45
CA PRO A 84 -18.13 11.08 -0.14
C PRO A 84 -17.81 10.08 0.99
N ASP A 85 -17.35 10.59 2.13
CA ASP A 85 -16.93 9.86 3.34
C ASP A 85 -15.73 8.91 3.16
N SER A 86 -15.66 8.16 2.07
CA SER A 86 -14.62 7.19 1.79
C SER A 86 -13.29 7.86 1.37
N SER A 87 -13.33 8.79 0.42
CA SER A 87 -12.11 9.46 -0.07
C SER A 87 -11.44 10.35 0.98
N PRO A 88 -12.15 11.19 1.75
CA PRO A 88 -11.53 11.96 2.83
C PRO A 88 -10.91 11.08 3.91
N ALA A 89 -11.54 9.98 4.28
CA ALA A 89 -11.02 9.04 5.27
C ALA A 89 -9.73 8.37 4.77
N ALA A 90 -9.71 7.85 3.56
CA ALA A 90 -8.55 7.22 2.95
C ALA A 90 -7.39 8.21 2.79
N ARG A 91 -7.66 9.40 2.29
CA ARG A 91 -6.68 10.48 2.14
C ARG A 91 -6.05 10.85 3.49
N GLY A 92 -6.87 11.03 4.53
CA GLY A 92 -6.38 11.34 5.87
C GLY A 92 -5.45 10.28 6.45
N VAL A 93 -5.74 9.00 6.22
CA VAL A 93 -4.88 7.88 6.63
C VAL A 93 -3.53 7.95 5.92
N VAL A 94 -3.53 8.13 4.59
CA VAL A 94 -2.32 8.19 3.78
C VAL A 94 -1.45 9.40 4.16
N GLU A 95 -2.05 10.57 4.32
CA GLU A 95 -1.34 11.79 4.72
C GLU A 95 -0.68 11.65 6.10
N ARG A 96 -1.40 11.15 7.09
CA ARG A 96 -0.84 10.89 8.43
C ARG A 96 0.29 9.88 8.39
N PHE A 97 0.12 8.80 7.66
CA PHE A 97 1.14 7.76 7.53
C PHE A 97 2.43 8.31 6.89
N CYS A 98 2.32 9.00 5.77
CA CYS A 98 3.48 9.56 5.08
C CYS A 98 4.17 10.64 5.91
N THR A 99 3.41 11.50 6.62
CA THR A 99 3.97 12.50 7.53
C THR A 99 4.71 11.85 8.69
N MET A 100 4.11 10.83 9.31
CA MET A 100 4.70 10.13 10.45
C MET A 100 6.03 9.47 10.10
N HIS A 101 6.14 8.88 8.92
CA HIS A 101 7.33 8.15 8.47
C HIS A 101 8.28 8.96 7.58
N GLY A 102 7.96 10.21 7.29
CA GLY A 102 8.79 11.09 6.46
C GLY A 102 8.83 10.70 4.97
N PHE A 103 7.79 10.05 4.47
CA PHE A 103 7.70 9.68 3.06
C PHE A 103 7.15 10.82 2.19
N PRO A 104 7.75 11.07 1.00
CA PRO A 104 7.15 11.96 0.01
C PRO A 104 5.80 11.41 -0.47
N LEU A 105 4.83 12.29 -0.67
CA LEU A 105 3.48 11.92 -1.10
C LEU A 105 3.01 12.82 -2.24
N ILE A 106 2.48 12.21 -3.29
CA ILE A 106 1.79 12.87 -4.39
C ILE A 106 0.31 12.49 -4.28
N ILE A 107 -0.56 13.51 -4.29
CA ILE A 107 -2.01 13.30 -4.30
C ILE A 107 -2.55 13.79 -5.65
N ARG A 108 -3.30 12.92 -6.32
CA ARG A 108 -4.09 13.27 -7.50
C ARG A 108 -5.56 13.37 -7.11
N ASP A 109 -6.09 14.57 -7.19
CA ASP A 109 -7.48 14.84 -6.86
C ASP A 109 -8.33 14.81 -8.13
N MET A 110 -9.25 13.83 -8.19
CA MET A 110 -10.12 13.65 -9.35
C MET A 110 -11.24 14.71 -9.40
N ASP A 111 -11.62 15.30 -8.28
CA ASP A 111 -12.58 16.40 -8.25
C ASP A 111 -11.99 17.65 -8.89
N ALA A 112 -10.77 18.01 -8.54
CA ALA A 112 -10.02 19.11 -9.16
C ALA A 112 -9.78 18.88 -10.67
N GLY A 113 -9.62 17.58 -11.08
CA GLY A 113 -9.51 17.20 -12.48
C GLY A 113 -10.83 17.10 -13.25
N GLY A 114 -11.98 17.36 -12.61
CA GLY A 114 -13.31 17.30 -13.22
C GLY A 114 -13.82 15.88 -13.48
N LEU A 115 -13.23 14.85 -12.86
CA LEU A 115 -13.57 13.43 -13.04
C LEU A 115 -13.86 12.69 -11.72
N PRO A 116 -14.68 13.24 -10.80
CA PRO A 116 -15.06 12.48 -9.60
C PRO A 116 -15.85 11.23 -9.97
N ILE A 117 -15.59 10.12 -9.29
CA ILE A 117 -16.23 8.83 -9.56
C ILE A 117 -17.77 8.90 -9.57
N PRO A 118 -18.44 9.61 -8.65
CA PRO A 118 -19.89 9.74 -8.70
C PRO A 118 -20.41 10.36 -10.00
N ARG A 119 -19.76 11.41 -10.53
CA ARG A 119 -20.12 12.03 -11.81
C ARG A 119 -19.87 11.12 -13.00
N VAL A 120 -18.78 10.36 -12.97
CA VAL A 120 -18.48 9.39 -14.03
C VAL A 120 -19.52 8.28 -14.05
N LYS A 121 -19.99 7.81 -12.89
CA LYS A 121 -21.08 6.84 -12.78
C LYS A 121 -22.36 7.36 -13.42
N GLU A 122 -22.78 8.60 -13.11
CA GLU A 122 -23.98 9.22 -13.68
C GLU A 122 -23.92 9.27 -15.22
N ARG A 123 -22.77 9.64 -15.76
CA ARG A 123 -22.58 9.75 -17.22
C ARG A 123 -22.51 8.41 -17.94
N LEU A 124 -21.92 7.39 -17.34
CA LEU A 124 -21.66 6.11 -17.97
C LEU A 124 -22.72 5.05 -17.67
N ASN A 125 -23.65 5.34 -16.75
CA ASN A 125 -24.67 4.38 -16.29
C ASN A 125 -24.08 3.00 -15.94
N ARG A 126 -22.95 2.97 -15.24
CA ARG A 126 -22.22 1.76 -14.82
C ARG A 126 -22.06 1.70 -13.31
N PRO A 127 -21.88 0.50 -12.73
CA PRO A 127 -21.55 0.39 -11.31
C PRO A 127 -20.35 1.23 -10.94
N ILE A 128 -20.40 1.92 -9.78
CA ILE A 128 -19.34 2.83 -9.32
C ILE A 128 -17.96 2.14 -9.23
N CYS A 129 -17.93 0.87 -8.83
CA CYS A 129 -16.69 0.09 -8.76
C CYS A 129 -16.04 -0.13 -10.14
N SER A 130 -16.84 -0.30 -11.19
CA SER A 130 -16.34 -0.44 -12.56
C SER A 130 -15.70 0.86 -13.06
N ALA A 131 -16.34 2.01 -12.85
CA ALA A 131 -15.80 3.32 -13.20
C ALA A 131 -14.53 3.62 -12.39
N CYS A 132 -14.54 3.37 -11.08
CA CYS A 132 -13.41 3.52 -10.18
C CYS A 132 -12.19 2.71 -10.64
N GLY A 133 -12.38 1.42 -10.97
CA GLY A 133 -11.29 0.56 -11.43
C GLY A 133 -10.68 1.01 -12.76
N LYS A 134 -11.48 1.54 -13.69
CA LYS A 134 -10.98 2.10 -14.96
C LYS A 134 -10.16 3.35 -14.76
N ILE A 135 -10.64 4.28 -13.95
CA ILE A 135 -9.96 5.55 -13.68
C ILE A 135 -8.64 5.28 -12.96
N LYS A 136 -8.63 4.43 -11.93
CA LYS A 136 -7.40 4.05 -11.24
C LYS A 136 -6.34 3.50 -12.19
N ARG A 137 -6.72 2.57 -13.06
CA ARG A 137 -5.79 1.99 -14.03
C ARG A 137 -5.27 2.98 -15.07
N TYR A 138 -6.04 4.00 -15.40
CA TYR A 138 -5.60 5.05 -16.33
C TYR A 138 -4.54 5.95 -15.70
N PHE A 139 -4.65 6.27 -14.38
CA PHE A 139 -3.75 7.18 -13.68
C PHE A 139 -2.56 6.48 -13.00
N PHE A 140 -2.58 5.18 -12.88
CA PHE A 140 -1.46 4.38 -12.45
C PHE A 140 -0.77 3.74 -13.65
#